data_c3b04b302672749163815b793cd84222
#
_entry.id   c3b04b302672749163815b793cd84222
#
_cell.length_a   1.000
_cell.length_b   1.000
_cell.length_c   1.000
_cell.angle_alpha   90.00
_cell.angle_beta   90.00
_cell.angle_gamma   90.00
#
_symmetry.space_group_name_H-M   'P 1'
#
loop_
_entity.id
_entity.type
_entity.pdbx_description
1 polymer ?
#
loop_
_entity_poly.entity_id
_entity_poly.type
_entity_poly.pdbx_seq_one_letter_code
_entity_poly.pdbx_strand_id
1 'polypeptide(L)'
;MKLIYQGKTKNVYSLDNDNVMLKFKDDCTGKDGVFDPGENSVGLTIEGIGKANLISSIHYFELLKKAGIKTHYVSANVEDATMEVLPATTFGHGIEVICRLVATGSFIRRYGEYIKDGTPLEGGYVECTFKTML
;
A
#
# COMPACT_ATOMS: atom_id res chain seq x y z
N MET A 1 -11.59 -12.39 16.71
CA MET A 1 -11.00 -11.97 15.42
C MET A 1 -11.92 -12.35 14.26
N LYS A 2 -12.33 -11.42 13.40
CA LYS A 2 -13.25 -11.63 12.27
C LYS A 2 -12.69 -10.97 11.01
N LEU A 3 -12.73 -11.67 9.86
CA LEU A 3 -12.38 -11.06 8.55
C LEU A 3 -13.41 -9.99 8.21
N ILE A 4 -12.95 -8.76 7.95
CA ILE A 4 -13.80 -7.61 7.60
C ILE A 4 -13.59 -7.10 6.18
N TYR A 5 -12.41 -7.37 5.59
CA TYR A 5 -12.13 -7.00 4.20
C TYR A 5 -11.07 -7.92 3.60
N GLN A 6 -11.25 -8.29 2.35
CA GLN A 6 -10.29 -9.09 1.58
C GLN A 6 -9.74 -8.22 0.43
N GLY A 7 -8.51 -7.76 0.60
CA GLY A 7 -7.80 -6.99 -0.41
C GLY A 7 -6.93 -7.88 -1.32
N LYS A 8 -6.34 -7.26 -2.32
CA LYS A 8 -5.45 -7.95 -3.29
C LYS A 8 -4.19 -8.50 -2.60
N THR A 9 -3.53 -7.67 -1.80
CA THR A 9 -2.25 -8.01 -1.15
C THR A 9 -2.36 -8.20 0.35
N LYS A 10 -3.50 -7.86 0.95
CA LYS A 10 -3.73 -7.98 2.40
C LYS A 10 -5.18 -8.37 2.68
N ASN A 11 -5.38 -9.19 3.69
CA ASN A 11 -6.67 -9.38 4.34
C ASN A 11 -6.71 -8.55 5.63
N VAL A 12 -7.89 -8.05 5.97
CA VAL A 12 -8.12 -7.16 7.11
C VAL A 12 -9.05 -7.86 8.09
N TYR A 13 -8.64 -7.93 9.34
CA TYR A 13 -9.40 -8.57 10.41
C TYR A 13 -9.65 -7.58 11.56
N SER A 14 -10.83 -7.63 12.17
CA SER A 14 -11.08 -6.96 13.44
C SER A 14 -10.44 -7.74 14.58
N LEU A 15 -9.87 -7.03 15.55
CA LEU A 15 -9.41 -7.58 16.81
C LEU A 15 -10.39 -7.23 17.96
N ASP A 16 -10.25 -7.94 19.06
CA ASP A 16 -11.16 -7.76 20.22
C ASP A 16 -10.83 -6.49 21.04
N ASN A 17 -9.68 -5.86 20.77
CA ASN A 17 -9.23 -4.60 21.37
C ASN A 17 -9.55 -3.37 20.49
N ASP A 18 -10.50 -3.48 19.57
CA ASP A 18 -10.88 -2.47 18.59
C ASP A 18 -9.80 -2.12 17.54
N ASN A 19 -8.62 -2.71 17.62
CA ASN A 19 -7.60 -2.59 16.59
C ASN A 19 -7.91 -3.47 15.37
N VAL A 20 -7.10 -3.31 14.35
CA VAL A 20 -7.23 -4.02 13.08
C VAL A 20 -5.93 -4.79 12.80
N MET A 21 -6.07 -6.03 12.34
CA MET A 21 -4.94 -6.83 11.89
C MET A 21 -4.92 -6.90 10.36
N LEU A 22 -3.79 -6.56 9.78
CA LEU A 22 -3.48 -6.74 8.38
C LEU A 22 -2.68 -8.04 8.21
N LYS A 23 -3.24 -9.02 7.49
CA LYS A 23 -2.53 -10.25 7.09
C LYS A 23 -1.99 -10.04 5.69
N PHE A 24 -0.68 -10.01 5.56
CA PHE A 24 -0.01 -9.85 4.27
C PHE A 24 -0.07 -11.17 3.49
N LYS A 25 -0.36 -11.07 2.20
CA LYS A 25 -0.54 -12.18 1.28
C LYS A 25 0.63 -12.26 0.30
N ASP A 26 0.84 -13.44 -0.24
CA ASP A 26 1.81 -13.67 -1.30
C ASP A 26 1.27 -13.35 -2.71
N ASP A 27 0.04 -12.84 -2.78
CA ASP A 27 -0.58 -12.39 -4.03
C ASP A 27 0.06 -11.09 -4.52
N CYS A 28 0.36 -11.06 -5.81
CA CYS A 28 0.92 -9.91 -6.52
C CYS A 28 -0.02 -9.42 -7.60
N THR A 29 0.00 -8.11 -7.85
CA THR A 29 -0.68 -7.53 -9.00
C THR A 29 -0.01 -7.96 -10.29
N GLY A 30 -0.81 -8.15 -11.34
CA GLY A 30 -0.29 -8.58 -12.63
C GLY A 30 -1.38 -9.16 -13.52
N LYS A 31 -0.95 -9.65 -14.67
CA LYS A 31 -1.82 -10.27 -15.66
C LYS A 31 -1.13 -11.49 -16.27
N ASP A 32 -1.90 -12.55 -16.50
CA ASP A 32 -1.45 -13.76 -17.19
C ASP A 32 -0.17 -14.39 -16.60
N GLY A 33 -0.03 -14.36 -15.27
CA GLY A 33 1.15 -14.89 -14.56
C GLY A 33 2.38 -13.98 -14.57
N VAL A 34 2.27 -12.78 -15.11
CA VAL A 34 3.36 -11.80 -15.16
C VAL A 34 3.10 -10.69 -14.15
N PHE A 35 4.11 -10.38 -13.34
CA PHE A 35 4.04 -9.25 -12.40
C PHE A 35 3.95 -7.92 -13.14
N ASP A 36 2.94 -7.13 -12.80
CA ASP A 36 2.78 -5.75 -13.27
C ASP A 36 2.26 -4.88 -12.12
N PRO A 37 3.07 -3.96 -11.61
CA PRO A 37 2.65 -3.07 -10.52
C PRO A 37 1.58 -2.05 -10.95
N GLY A 38 1.38 -1.86 -12.26
CA GLY A 38 0.36 -1.00 -12.82
C GLY A 38 -1.02 -1.66 -12.96
N GLU A 39 -1.07 -3.00 -12.86
CA GLU A 39 -2.32 -3.76 -12.95
C GLU A 39 -3.15 -3.66 -11.67
N ASN A 40 -4.47 -3.69 -11.85
CA ASN A 40 -5.42 -3.61 -10.73
C ASN A 40 -6.01 -4.98 -10.35
N SER A 41 -5.49 -6.06 -10.88
CA SER A 41 -5.88 -7.45 -10.60
C SER A 41 -4.74 -8.25 -10.00
N VAL A 42 -5.07 -9.34 -9.29
CA VAL A 42 -4.07 -10.34 -8.89
C VAL A 42 -3.76 -11.20 -10.11
N GLY A 43 -2.50 -11.25 -10.51
CA GLY A 43 -2.05 -12.03 -11.66
C GLY A 43 -1.21 -13.26 -11.32
N LEU A 44 -0.59 -13.26 -10.13
CA LEU A 44 0.29 -14.35 -9.70
C LEU A 44 0.48 -14.34 -8.18
N THR A 45 1.07 -15.43 -7.68
CA THR A 45 1.50 -15.57 -6.30
C THR A 45 3.01 -15.78 -6.28
N ILE A 46 3.72 -15.05 -5.41
CA ILE A 46 5.17 -15.21 -5.21
C ILE A 46 5.38 -15.55 -3.74
N GLU A 47 5.87 -16.77 -3.47
CA GLU A 47 6.09 -17.26 -2.11
C GLU A 47 7.04 -16.33 -1.33
N GLY A 48 6.61 -15.94 -0.12
CA GLY A 48 7.39 -15.09 0.78
C GLY A 48 7.30 -13.59 0.50
N ILE A 49 6.65 -13.14 -0.57
CA ILE A 49 6.54 -11.70 -0.88
C ILE A 49 5.73 -10.97 0.17
N GLY A 50 4.73 -11.60 0.77
CA GLY A 50 3.96 -11.03 1.87
C GLY A 50 4.83 -10.70 3.09
N LYS A 51 5.72 -11.61 3.47
CA LYS A 51 6.70 -11.36 4.54
C LYS A 51 7.69 -10.25 4.17
N ALA A 52 8.20 -10.24 2.94
CA ALA A 52 9.12 -9.20 2.47
C ALA A 52 8.44 -7.81 2.51
N ASN A 53 7.20 -7.71 2.04
CA ASN A 53 6.41 -6.49 2.10
C ASN A 53 6.12 -6.04 3.54
N LEU A 54 5.86 -6.97 4.45
CA LEU A 54 5.70 -6.67 5.86
C LEU A 54 6.99 -6.13 6.46
N ILE A 55 8.14 -6.76 6.23
CA ILE A 55 9.44 -6.31 6.75
C ILE A 55 9.77 -4.91 6.25
N SER A 56 9.55 -4.63 4.96
CA SER A 56 9.70 -3.28 4.40
C SER A 56 8.79 -2.27 5.08
N SER A 57 7.52 -2.64 5.30
CA SER A 57 6.55 -1.77 5.99
C SER A 57 6.98 -1.46 7.43
N ILE A 58 7.44 -2.46 8.18
CA ILE A 58 7.97 -2.29 9.54
C ILE A 58 9.12 -1.29 9.53
N HIS A 59 10.08 -1.47 8.61
CA HIS A 59 11.24 -0.57 8.50
C HIS A 59 10.82 0.90 8.36
N TYR A 60 9.90 1.21 7.46
CA TYR A 60 9.44 2.58 7.24
C TYR A 60 8.59 3.11 8.40
N PHE A 61 7.73 2.31 9.01
CA PHE A 61 6.97 2.74 10.19
C PHE A 61 7.87 3.04 11.39
N GLU A 62 8.93 2.25 11.61
CA GLU A 62 9.91 2.51 12.66
C GLU A 62 10.74 3.78 12.38
N LEU A 63 11.07 4.07 11.12
CA LEU A 63 11.70 5.35 10.74
C LEU A 63 10.78 6.54 11.05
N LEU A 64 9.50 6.46 10.67
CA LEU A 64 8.51 7.50 10.95
C LEU A 64 8.34 7.72 12.45
N LYS A 65 8.27 6.63 13.21
CA LYS A 65 8.19 6.67 14.69
C LYS A 65 9.41 7.36 15.32
N LYS A 66 10.62 7.04 14.84
CA LYS A 66 11.86 7.72 15.26
C LYS A 66 11.86 9.21 14.94
N ALA A 67 11.23 9.60 13.84
CA ALA A 67 11.05 11.00 13.45
C ALA A 67 9.91 11.72 14.19
N GLY A 68 9.23 11.05 15.13
CA GLY A 68 8.10 11.62 15.89
C GLY A 68 6.80 11.73 15.09
N ILE A 69 6.73 11.10 13.90
CA ILE A 69 5.55 11.12 13.03
C ILE A 69 4.58 10.03 13.49
N LYS A 70 3.36 10.43 13.82
CA LYS A 70 2.29 9.51 14.23
C LYS A 70 1.77 8.74 13.02
N THR A 71 1.63 7.43 13.19
CA THR A 71 1.06 6.52 12.19
C THR A 71 0.01 5.61 12.85
N HIS A 72 -0.67 4.78 12.06
CA HIS A 72 -1.58 3.77 12.59
C HIS A 72 -0.86 2.49 13.06
N TYR A 73 0.44 2.36 12.83
CA TYR A 73 1.22 1.17 13.17
C TYR A 73 1.31 0.97 14.69
N VAL A 74 0.99 -0.24 15.15
CA VAL A 74 1.09 -0.65 16.57
C VAL A 74 2.20 -1.67 16.74
N SER A 75 2.08 -2.82 16.08
CA SER A 75 3.04 -3.92 16.19
C SER A 75 2.99 -4.82 14.96
N ALA A 76 3.94 -5.74 14.83
CA ALA A 76 3.92 -6.73 13.76
C ALA A 76 4.51 -8.07 14.22
N ASN A 77 4.05 -9.15 13.60
CA ASN A 77 4.58 -10.50 13.72
C ASN A 77 5.04 -10.98 12.34
N VAL A 78 6.36 -11.09 12.16
CA VAL A 78 6.96 -11.48 10.88
C VAL A 78 6.69 -12.95 10.55
N GLU A 79 6.66 -13.82 11.56
CA GLU A 79 6.42 -15.26 11.35
C GLU A 79 5.03 -15.49 10.73
N ASP A 80 4.03 -14.80 11.26
CA ASP A 80 2.65 -14.89 10.80
C ASP A 80 2.33 -13.96 9.63
N ALA A 81 3.28 -13.15 9.18
CA ALA A 81 3.08 -12.11 8.17
C ALA A 81 1.90 -11.17 8.51
N THR A 82 1.82 -10.71 9.77
CA THR A 82 0.74 -9.88 10.27
C THR A 82 1.24 -8.56 10.86
N MET A 83 0.41 -7.54 10.77
CA MET A 83 0.63 -6.21 11.37
C MET A 83 -0.63 -5.75 12.08
N GLU A 84 -0.53 -5.39 13.35
CA GLU A 84 -1.59 -4.73 14.09
C GLU A 84 -1.51 -3.22 13.86
N VAL A 85 -2.64 -2.62 13.58
CA VAL A 85 -2.78 -1.19 13.32
C VAL A 85 -3.99 -0.62 14.05
N LEU A 86 -3.97 0.68 14.32
CA LEU A 86 -5.15 1.41 14.77
C LEU A 86 -6.20 1.44 13.66
N PRO A 87 -7.49 1.46 13.98
CA PRO A 87 -8.55 1.61 13.00
C PRO A 87 -8.42 2.98 12.30
N ALA A 88 -8.73 3.01 11.02
CA ALA A 88 -8.72 4.22 10.21
C ALA A 88 -10.09 4.42 9.57
N THR A 89 -10.53 5.67 9.55
CA THR A 89 -11.73 6.09 8.83
C THR A 89 -11.31 6.79 7.54
N THR A 90 -11.86 6.35 6.42
CA THR A 90 -11.61 7.00 5.13
C THR A 90 -12.54 8.19 4.93
N PHE A 91 -12.07 9.21 4.22
CA PHE A 91 -12.93 10.29 3.72
C PHE A 91 -13.73 9.76 2.52
N GLY A 92 -15.05 9.65 2.68
CA GLY A 92 -15.91 9.02 1.67
C GLY A 92 -15.44 7.62 1.29
N HIS A 93 -15.25 7.36 0.02
CA HIS A 93 -14.70 6.09 -0.51
C HIS A 93 -13.17 5.99 -0.42
N GLY A 94 -12.51 7.02 0.04
CA GLY A 94 -11.07 7.14 0.19
C GLY A 94 -10.45 8.19 -0.73
N ILE A 95 -9.47 8.90 -0.19
CA ILE A 95 -8.60 9.81 -0.94
C ILE A 95 -7.19 9.26 -0.87
N GLU A 96 -6.55 9.15 -2.02
CA GLU A 96 -5.14 8.83 -2.13
C GLU A 96 -4.35 10.13 -2.20
N VAL A 97 -3.43 10.34 -1.26
CA VAL A 97 -2.47 11.44 -1.29
C VAL A 97 -1.14 10.88 -1.77
N ILE A 98 -0.67 11.35 -2.91
CA ILE A 98 0.47 10.81 -3.61
C ILE A 98 1.56 11.88 -3.68
N CYS A 99 2.76 11.59 -3.17
CA CYS A 99 3.95 12.40 -3.38
C CYS A 99 4.83 11.72 -4.44
N ARG A 100 5.14 12.44 -5.51
CA ARG A 100 5.98 11.93 -6.61
C ARG A 100 7.29 12.70 -6.66
N LEU A 101 8.37 11.96 -6.71
CA LEU A 101 9.73 12.49 -6.93
C LEU A 101 10.18 12.33 -8.39
N VAL A 102 9.49 11.45 -9.11
CA VAL A 102 9.76 11.15 -10.52
C VAL A 102 8.45 11.03 -11.28
N ALA A 103 8.38 11.58 -12.47
CA ALA A 103 7.24 11.45 -13.37
C ALA A 103 7.20 10.02 -13.94
N THR A 104 6.27 9.18 -13.46
CA THR A 104 6.12 7.80 -13.92
C THR A 104 4.73 7.23 -13.64
N GLY A 105 4.43 6.07 -14.19
CA GLY A 105 3.20 5.32 -13.95
C GLY A 105 1.94 6.09 -14.33
N SER A 106 0.96 6.18 -13.42
CA SER A 106 -0.32 6.86 -13.67
C SER A 106 -0.16 8.36 -13.97
N PHE A 107 0.91 8.99 -13.52
CA PHE A 107 1.24 10.37 -13.85
C PHE A 107 1.50 10.52 -15.36
N ILE A 108 2.31 9.65 -15.93
CA ILE A 108 2.62 9.64 -17.36
C ILE A 108 1.39 9.27 -18.22
N ARG A 109 0.51 8.40 -17.74
CA ARG A 109 -0.75 8.12 -18.45
C ARG A 109 -1.62 9.37 -18.61
N ARG A 110 -1.53 10.35 -17.70
CA ARG A 110 -2.29 11.62 -17.77
C ARG A 110 -1.52 12.75 -18.45
N TYR A 111 -0.21 12.79 -18.26
CA TYR A 111 0.61 13.98 -18.61
C TYR A 111 1.78 13.66 -19.54
N GLY A 112 1.84 12.46 -20.13
CA GLY A 112 2.96 12.02 -20.98
C GLY A 112 3.16 12.84 -22.26
N GLU A 113 2.15 13.62 -22.70
CA GLU A 113 2.30 14.59 -23.79
C GLU A 113 3.13 15.82 -23.39
N TYR A 114 3.22 16.10 -22.10
CA TYR A 114 3.86 17.30 -21.58
C TYR A 114 5.18 17.03 -20.86
N ILE A 115 5.39 15.83 -20.40
CA ILE A 115 6.56 15.45 -19.61
C ILE A 115 7.01 14.02 -19.93
N LYS A 116 8.31 13.81 -20.08
CA LYS A 116 8.89 12.50 -20.39
C LYS A 116 8.88 11.60 -19.16
N ASP A 117 8.61 10.30 -19.37
CA ASP A 117 8.76 9.28 -18.32
C ASP A 117 10.18 9.28 -17.74
N GLY A 118 10.27 9.14 -16.43
CA GLY A 118 11.53 9.18 -15.70
C GLY A 118 12.05 10.58 -15.37
N THR A 119 11.35 11.67 -15.76
CA THR A 119 11.77 13.04 -15.44
C THR A 119 11.68 13.29 -13.92
N PRO A 120 12.77 13.76 -13.27
CA PRO A 120 12.72 14.17 -11.86
C PRO A 120 11.74 15.33 -11.66
N LEU A 121 10.98 15.28 -10.56
CA LEU A 121 10.09 16.35 -10.11
C LEU A 121 10.75 17.04 -8.91
N GLU A 122 11.49 18.09 -9.18
CA GLU A 122 12.25 18.83 -8.16
C GLU A 122 11.31 19.36 -7.06
N GLY A 123 11.69 19.10 -5.79
CA GLY A 123 10.88 19.46 -4.64
C GLY A 123 9.68 18.55 -4.39
N GLY A 124 9.44 17.58 -5.24
CA GLY A 124 8.29 16.68 -5.19
C GLY A 124 7.00 17.31 -5.72
N TYR A 125 6.11 16.49 -6.21
CA TYR A 125 4.77 16.86 -6.66
C TYR A 125 3.73 16.10 -5.84
N VAL A 126 2.84 16.82 -5.16
CA VAL A 126 1.77 16.22 -4.35
C VAL A 126 0.44 16.35 -5.10
N GLU A 127 -0.23 15.24 -5.26
CA GLU A 127 -1.58 15.19 -5.81
C GLU A 127 -2.53 14.40 -4.91
N CYS A 128 -3.80 14.74 -4.97
CA CYS A 128 -4.87 14.00 -4.31
C CYS A 128 -5.82 13.45 -5.37
N THR A 129 -6.12 12.17 -5.30
CA THR A 129 -7.07 11.52 -6.19
C THR A 129 -8.13 10.78 -5.37
N PHE A 130 -9.35 10.72 -5.88
CA PHE A 130 -10.35 9.83 -5.31
C PHE A 130 -10.01 8.39 -5.66
N LYS A 131 -10.15 7.51 -4.68
CA LYS A 131 -10.06 6.08 -4.93
C LYS A 131 -11.30 5.69 -5.75
N THR A 132 -11.08 5.33 -7.01
CA THR A 132 -12.13 4.74 -7.83
C THR A 132 -12.36 3.30 -7.40
N MET A 133 -13.60 2.97 -7.07
CA MET A 133 -14.01 1.58 -6.98
C MET A 133 -14.12 1.06 -8.42
N LEU A 134 -13.15 0.27 -8.84
CA LEU A 134 -13.24 -0.60 -10.02
C LEU A 134 -13.54 -2.00 -9.55
#